data_b44fefb07b1e3585ecb7a01cdb90f778
#
_entry.id   b44fefb07b1e3585ecb7a01cdb90f778
#
_cell.length_a   1.000
_cell.length_b   1.000
_cell.length_c   1.000
_cell.angle_alpha   90.00
_cell.angle_beta   90.00
_cell.angle_gamma   90.00
#
_symmetry.space_group_name_H-M   'P 1'
#
loop_
_entity.id
_entity.type
_entity.pdbx_description
1 polymer ?
#
loop_
_entity_poly.entity_id
_entity_poly.type
_entity_poly.pdbx_seq_one_letter_code
_entity_poly.pdbx_strand_id
1 'polypeptide(L)'
;KGWSVAKVEVGIPYEADVRAALGLLEAAGAALREACPQDLLEPPNVQGIVDFGASQVLLRALLKTPPGQHWEVGRRYRLKLKELFDREGMEFAYPHLDLQVRGGSLELYRGTARRA
;
A
#
# COMPACT_ATOMS: atom_id res chain seq x y z
N LYS A 1 2.89 -26.61 4.85
CA LYS A 1 2.04 -26.91 4.99
C LYS A 1 1.36 -25.82 5.21
N GLY A 2 0.65 -25.49 5.31
CA GLY A 2 0.00 -24.43 5.71
C GLY A 2 -0.12 -23.33 4.72
N TRP A 3 0.55 -22.27 4.98
CA TRP A 3 0.35 -21.08 4.18
C TRP A 3 1.50 -20.11 4.38
N SER A 4 1.50 -19.05 3.57
CA SER A 4 2.39 -17.93 3.75
C SER A 4 1.55 -16.69 3.97
N VAL A 5 2.14 -15.63 4.47
CA VAL A 5 1.42 -14.39 4.70
C VAL A 5 2.18 -13.25 4.05
N ALA A 6 1.47 -12.45 3.25
CA ALA A 6 2.04 -11.26 2.69
C ALA A 6 1.63 -10.10 3.58
N LYS A 7 2.59 -9.35 4.10
CA LYS A 7 2.31 -8.20 4.92
C LYS A 7 2.50 -6.98 4.06
N VAL A 8 1.46 -6.22 3.83
CA VAL A 8 1.52 -5.04 2.99
C VAL A 8 1.23 -3.83 3.85
N GLU A 9 2.15 -2.89 3.88
CA GLU A 9 1.99 -1.67 4.67
C GLU A 9 1.91 -0.48 3.73
N VAL A 10 1.00 0.43 4.02
CA VAL A 10 0.71 1.54 3.17
C VAL A 10 0.68 2.80 4.00
N GLY A 11 1.41 3.82 3.59
CA GLY A 11 1.38 5.10 4.25
C GLY A 11 0.46 6.05 3.53
N ILE A 12 -0.37 6.76 4.25
CA ILE A 12 -1.23 7.78 3.68
C ILE A 12 -0.99 9.10 4.41
N PRO A 13 -1.27 10.23 3.76
CA PRO A 13 -1.08 11.52 4.42
C PRO A 13 -2.00 11.66 5.62
N TYR A 14 -1.59 12.46 6.60
CA TYR A 14 -2.41 12.64 7.78
C TYR A 14 -3.78 13.23 7.46
N GLU A 15 -3.87 14.05 6.43
CA GLU A 15 -5.14 14.65 6.10
C GLU A 15 -6.04 13.75 5.25
N ALA A 16 -5.57 12.58 4.88
CA ALA A 16 -6.38 11.67 4.07
C ALA A 16 -7.48 11.04 4.91
N ASP A 17 -8.54 10.61 4.25
CA ASP A 17 -9.64 9.95 4.91
C ASP A 17 -9.26 8.51 5.18
N VAL A 18 -8.96 8.19 6.43
CA VAL A 18 -8.49 6.85 6.81
C VAL A 18 -9.56 5.81 6.55
N ARG A 19 -10.82 6.11 6.83
CA ARG A 19 -11.86 5.10 6.61
C ARG A 19 -11.99 4.78 5.13
N ALA A 20 -11.88 5.78 4.27
CA ALA A 20 -11.93 5.54 2.83
C ALA A 20 -10.73 4.70 2.41
N ALA A 21 -9.55 4.98 2.96
CA ALA A 21 -8.37 4.21 2.60
C ALA A 21 -8.50 2.75 3.05
N LEU A 22 -9.03 2.53 4.26
CA LEU A 22 -9.21 1.17 4.73
C LEU A 22 -10.21 0.42 3.87
N GLY A 23 -11.26 1.11 3.40
CA GLY A 23 -12.20 0.50 2.48
C GLY A 23 -11.54 0.10 1.17
N LEU A 24 -10.60 0.91 0.68
CA LEU A 24 -9.89 0.56 -0.54
C LEU A 24 -8.95 -0.63 -0.32
N LEU A 25 -8.35 -0.74 0.86
CA LEU A 25 -7.54 -1.92 1.17
C LEU A 25 -8.40 -3.19 1.13
N GLU A 26 -9.60 -3.11 1.68
CA GLU A 26 -10.48 -4.26 1.64
C GLU A 26 -10.97 -4.54 0.22
N ALA A 27 -11.28 -3.49 -0.53
CA ALA A 27 -11.76 -3.68 -1.90
C ALA A 27 -10.67 -4.28 -2.79
N ALA A 28 -9.42 -3.88 -2.58
CA ALA A 28 -8.32 -4.45 -3.37
C ALA A 28 -8.18 -5.94 -3.08
N GLY A 29 -8.30 -6.32 -1.82
CA GLY A 29 -8.22 -7.74 -1.47
C GLY A 29 -9.38 -8.53 -2.02
N ALA A 30 -10.58 -7.96 -1.98
CA ALA A 30 -11.75 -8.64 -2.51
C ALA A 30 -11.64 -8.81 -4.02
N ALA A 31 -11.16 -7.78 -4.72
CA ALA A 31 -11.01 -7.88 -6.16
C ALA A 31 -9.95 -8.93 -6.54
N LEU A 32 -8.87 -8.98 -5.78
CA LEU A 32 -7.84 -9.96 -6.04
C LEU A 32 -8.36 -11.37 -5.80
N ARG A 33 -9.11 -11.55 -4.73
CA ARG A 33 -9.65 -12.86 -4.41
C ARG A 33 -10.68 -13.30 -5.43
N GLU A 34 -11.44 -12.35 -5.95
CA GLU A 34 -12.41 -12.70 -6.96
C GLU A 34 -11.72 -13.10 -8.26
N ALA A 35 -10.65 -12.41 -8.63
CA ALA A 35 -9.94 -12.72 -9.85
C ALA A 35 -9.14 -14.01 -9.73
N CYS A 36 -8.55 -14.26 -8.56
CA CYS A 36 -7.70 -15.43 -8.35
C CYS A 36 -8.00 -16.05 -7.01
N PRO A 37 -9.11 -16.77 -6.89
CA PRO A 37 -9.52 -17.30 -5.57
C PRO A 37 -8.49 -18.22 -4.95
N GLN A 38 -7.68 -18.89 -5.77
CA GLN A 38 -6.70 -19.80 -5.21
C GLN A 38 -5.50 -19.10 -4.63
N ASP A 39 -5.32 -17.81 -4.93
CA ASP A 39 -4.16 -17.10 -4.44
C ASP A 39 -4.38 -16.47 -3.07
N LEU A 40 -5.60 -16.24 -2.68
CA LEU A 40 -5.90 -15.64 -1.41
C LEU A 40 -6.82 -16.56 -0.67
N LEU A 41 -6.29 -17.19 0.37
CA LEU A 41 -7.04 -18.26 1.05
C LEU A 41 -8.17 -17.74 1.91
N GLU A 42 -8.09 -16.48 2.32
CA GLU A 42 -9.13 -15.86 3.14
C GLU A 42 -9.30 -14.42 2.70
N PRO A 43 -10.38 -13.77 3.07
CA PRO A 43 -10.48 -12.34 2.82
C PRO A 43 -9.30 -11.60 3.47
N PRO A 44 -8.92 -10.46 2.94
CA PRO A 44 -7.77 -9.75 3.50
C PRO A 44 -8.05 -9.34 4.93
N ASN A 45 -7.02 -9.39 5.76
CA ASN A 45 -7.13 -8.96 7.13
C ASN A 45 -6.56 -7.55 7.20
N VAL A 46 -7.42 -6.54 7.11
CA VAL A 46 -7.00 -5.16 7.13
C VAL A 46 -6.95 -4.74 8.59
N GLN A 47 -5.76 -4.46 9.07
CA GLN A 47 -5.57 -4.26 10.49
C GLN A 47 -5.73 -2.82 10.95
N GLY A 48 -5.95 -1.92 10.04
CA GLY A 48 -6.19 -0.53 10.41
C GLY A 48 -4.90 0.23 10.60
N ILE A 49 -4.95 1.25 11.44
CA ILE A 49 -3.78 2.08 11.68
C ILE A 49 -2.86 1.33 12.61
N VAL A 50 -1.63 1.09 12.16
CA VAL A 50 -0.67 0.37 12.98
C VAL A 50 0.43 1.31 13.48
N ASP A 51 0.54 2.50 12.94
CA ASP A 51 1.54 3.42 13.44
C ASP A 51 1.25 4.83 12.92
N PHE A 52 1.72 5.83 13.65
CA PHE A 52 1.65 7.21 13.23
C PHE A 52 3.08 7.67 13.01
N GLY A 53 3.46 7.83 11.77
CA GLY A 53 4.81 8.26 11.45
C GLY A 53 4.96 9.76 11.47
N ALA A 54 6.13 10.23 11.10
CA ALA A 54 6.41 11.65 11.11
C ALA A 54 5.55 12.41 10.10
N SER A 55 5.28 11.80 8.94
CA SER A 55 4.53 12.47 7.91
C SER A 55 3.45 11.60 7.31
N GLN A 56 3.12 10.50 7.96
CA GLN A 56 2.15 9.57 7.39
C GLN A 56 1.47 8.76 8.47
N VAL A 57 0.31 8.26 8.13
CA VAL A 57 -0.40 7.27 8.94
C VAL A 57 -0.15 5.94 8.26
N LEU A 58 0.29 4.94 9.01
CA LEU A 58 0.64 3.66 8.43
C LEU A 58 -0.50 2.66 8.61
N LEU A 59 -0.94 2.08 7.53
CA LEU A 59 -1.99 1.07 7.54
C LEU A 59 -1.39 -0.27 7.12
N ARG A 60 -1.99 -1.36 7.55
CA ARG A 60 -1.45 -2.68 7.25
C ARG A 60 -2.56 -3.63 6.84
N ALA A 61 -2.26 -4.48 5.88
CA ALA A 61 -3.13 -5.57 5.49
C ALA A 61 -2.31 -6.84 5.44
N LEU A 62 -2.89 -7.93 5.92
CA LEU A 62 -2.25 -9.24 5.87
C LEU A 62 -3.04 -10.10 4.91
N LEU A 63 -2.33 -10.79 4.02
CA LEU A 63 -2.94 -11.62 3.01
C LEU A 63 -2.44 -13.04 3.18
N LYS A 64 -3.36 -13.98 3.38
CA LYS A 64 -3.00 -15.37 3.59
C LYS A 64 -2.98 -16.07 2.26
N THR A 65 -1.86 -16.62 1.89
CA THR A 65 -1.63 -17.17 0.56
C THR A 65 -1.17 -18.62 0.63
N PRO A 66 -1.22 -19.35 -0.46
CA PRO A 66 -0.57 -20.65 -0.49
C PRO A 66 0.92 -20.53 -0.20
N PRO A 67 1.55 -21.61 0.24
CA PRO A 67 2.97 -21.52 0.61
C PRO A 67 3.82 -21.00 -0.52
N GLY A 68 4.67 -20.03 -0.20
CA GLY A 68 5.62 -19.49 -1.15
C GLY A 68 5.06 -18.46 -2.09
N GLN A 69 3.75 -18.17 -2.04
CA GLN A 69 3.15 -17.25 -2.99
C GLN A 69 3.04 -15.82 -2.46
N HIS A 70 3.51 -15.57 -1.26
CA HIS A 70 3.27 -14.26 -0.64
C HIS A 70 3.91 -13.11 -1.40
N TRP A 71 5.06 -13.34 -2.07
CA TRP A 71 5.69 -12.26 -2.82
C TRP A 71 4.85 -11.88 -4.02
N GLU A 72 4.39 -12.87 -4.76
CA GLU A 72 3.62 -12.60 -5.96
C GLU A 72 2.25 -12.01 -5.63
N VAL A 73 1.59 -12.55 -4.63
CA VAL A 73 0.28 -12.06 -4.24
C VAL A 73 0.41 -10.63 -3.70
N GLY A 74 1.46 -10.36 -2.94
CA GLY A 74 1.70 -9.02 -2.44
C GLY A 74 1.88 -8.02 -3.57
N ARG A 75 2.60 -8.40 -4.64
CA ARG A 75 2.78 -7.50 -5.77
C ARG A 75 1.46 -7.22 -6.47
N ARG A 76 0.63 -8.25 -6.66
CA ARG A 76 -0.66 -8.05 -7.32
C ARG A 76 -1.57 -7.20 -6.49
N TYR A 77 -1.54 -7.39 -5.18
CA TYR A 77 -2.35 -6.60 -4.27
C TYR A 77 -1.94 -5.13 -4.34
N ARG A 78 -0.63 -4.86 -4.33
CA ARG A 78 -0.16 -3.48 -4.39
C ARG A 78 -0.57 -2.81 -5.71
N LEU A 79 -0.53 -3.56 -6.80
CA LEU A 79 -0.94 -3.02 -8.09
C LEU A 79 -2.42 -2.67 -8.07
N LYS A 80 -3.25 -3.59 -7.58
CA LYS A 80 -4.68 -3.31 -7.53
C LYS A 80 -4.96 -2.14 -6.60
N LEU A 81 -4.26 -2.07 -5.49
CA LEU A 81 -4.45 -0.99 -4.55
C LEU A 81 -4.08 0.35 -5.17
N LYS A 82 -2.98 0.38 -5.93
CA LYS A 82 -2.59 1.59 -6.61
C LYS A 82 -3.65 2.04 -7.61
N GLU A 83 -4.22 1.09 -8.33
CA GLU A 83 -5.27 1.40 -9.29
C GLU A 83 -6.49 1.99 -8.60
N LEU A 84 -6.88 1.41 -7.46
CA LEU A 84 -8.05 1.89 -6.75
C LEU A 84 -7.80 3.26 -6.11
N PHE A 85 -6.63 3.48 -5.56
CA PHE A 85 -6.28 4.77 -4.99
C PHE A 85 -6.32 5.84 -6.08
N ASP A 86 -5.76 5.54 -7.25
CA ASP A 86 -5.77 6.52 -8.34
C ASP A 86 -7.19 6.82 -8.80
N ARG A 87 -8.01 5.78 -8.88
CA ARG A 87 -9.37 5.99 -9.35
C ARG A 87 -10.19 6.85 -8.38
N GLU A 88 -9.95 6.68 -7.09
CA GLU A 88 -10.68 7.44 -6.09
C GLU A 88 -10.02 8.77 -5.73
N GLY A 89 -8.92 9.09 -6.36
CA GLY A 89 -8.24 10.34 -6.08
C GLY A 89 -7.52 10.37 -4.75
N MET A 90 -7.22 9.20 -4.18
CA MET A 90 -6.53 9.13 -2.91
C MET A 90 -5.04 8.97 -3.16
N GLU A 91 -4.24 9.62 -2.35
CA GLU A 91 -2.80 9.58 -2.53
C GLU A 91 -2.12 8.81 -1.46
N PHE A 92 -0.99 8.19 -1.79
CA PHE A 92 -0.12 7.59 -0.81
C PHE A 92 0.79 8.68 -0.27
N ALA A 93 1.24 8.52 0.95
CA ALA A 93 2.21 9.45 1.50
C ALA A 93 3.57 9.15 0.91
N TYR A 94 4.27 10.19 0.50
CA TYR A 94 5.62 10.01 0.01
C TYR A 94 6.60 10.22 1.14
N PRO A 95 7.73 9.58 1.10
CA PRO A 95 8.73 9.78 2.09
C PRO A 95 9.12 11.25 2.11
N HIS A 96 9.24 11.80 3.30
CA HIS A 96 9.49 13.15 3.35
C HIS A 96 10.91 13.34 3.42
N LEU A 97 11.53 13.46 2.37
CA LEU A 97 12.88 13.61 2.42
C LEU A 97 13.16 15.00 2.51
N ASP A 98 13.68 15.48 3.39
CA ASP A 98 13.90 16.73 3.54
C ASP A 98 15.01 17.07 2.83
N LEU A 99 14.98 17.10 1.69
CA LEU A 99 16.03 17.32 0.92
C LEU A 99 16.42 18.60 0.86
N GLN A 100 16.44 19.21 1.62
CA GLN A 100 16.74 20.39 1.56
C GLN A 100 17.88 20.49 1.07
N VAL A 101 18.34 20.16 0.56
CA VAL A 101 19.27 20.10 -0.08
C VAL A 101 19.98 21.04 -0.07
N ARG A 102 20.19 21.57 0.42
CA ARG A 102 20.98 22.31 0.49
C ARG A 102 21.65 22.50 -0.52
N GLY A 103 21.72 23.16 -0.84
CA GLY A 103 22.49 23.25 -1.82
C GLY A 103 21.93 22.98 -2.92
N GLY A 104 21.23 22.89 -3.06
CA GLY A 104 20.69 22.64 -4.08
C GLY A 104 20.82 21.58 -4.67
N SER A 105 21.05 21.08 -4.49
CA SER A 105 21.15 20.15 -5.12
C SER A 105 20.26 19.31 -5.25
N LEU A 106 19.62 19.15 -5.09
CA LEU A 106 18.91 18.31 -5.25
C LEU A 106 18.14 18.18 -6.15
N GLU A 107 18.04 18.54 -6.56
CA GLU A 107 17.30 18.37 -7.35
C GLU A 107 17.21 17.46 -8.11
N LEU A 108 17.55 16.85 -8.14
CA LEU A 108 17.46 15.92 -8.79
C LEU A 108 16.73 14.98 -8.72
N TYR A 109 16.41 14.78 -8.23
CA TYR A 109 15.62 13.91 -8.17
C TYR A 109 14.44 13.92 -8.43
N ARG A 110 14.18 14.34 -8.42
CA ARG A 110 13.14 14.29 -8.73
C ARG A 110 12.63 14.04 -9.46
N GLY A 111 12.85 14.03 -9.42
CA GLY A 111 12.40 13.65 -10.24
C GLY A 111 12.00 13.45 -10.38
N THR A 112 12.19 13.55 -10.30
CA THR A 112 11.85 13.13 -10.58
C THR A 112 11.16 12.97 -10.41
N ALA A 113 11.26 13.14 -10.02
CA ALA A 113 10.71 12.92 -10.13
C ALA A 113 10.06 13.07 -10.20
N ARG A 114 10.03 12.98 -10.15
CA ARG A 114 9.66 13.04 -10.47
C ARG A 114 9.19 13.16 -10.96
N ARG A 115 9.25 13.34 -10.71
CA ARG A 115 8.97 13.43 -11.13
C ARG A 115 8.56 13.42 -11.52
N ALA A 116 8.84 13.94 -11.03
CA ALA A 116 8.64 13.87 -11.39
C ALA A 116 8.28 13.88 -11.46
#